data_494c875f6899b31d67f34454fddb488e
#
_entry.id   494c875f6899b31d67f34454fddb488e
#
_cell.length_a   1.000
_cell.length_b   1.000
_cell.length_c   1.000
_cell.angle_alpha   90.00
_cell.angle_beta   90.00
_cell.angle_gamma   90.00
#
_symmetry.space_group_name_H-M   'P 1'
#
loop_
_entity.id
_entity.type
_entity.pdbx_description
1 polymer ?
#
loop_
_entity_poly.entity_id
_entity_poly.type
_entity_poly.pdbx_seq_one_letter_code
_entity_poly.pdbx_strand_id
1 'polypeptide(L)'
;MISVYYNQKYGFLIVPNAIERFMGCYISIEPTIEIMAEETIDKIGCAIRKGIKIAESSPKVDESQLNNFWKQTKYKSFPTFSKNYQRIDLKQNGDELEIRRWERNNRGGYSRKTEEKDYINFIEMSDYELGLFIKKMFEPREIRIDETERFETLEGKII
;
A
#
# COMPACT_ATOMS: atom_id res chain seq x y z
N MET A 1 7.22 -2.51 9.63
CA MET A 1 6.23 -2.80 8.58
C MET A 1 5.58 -1.50 8.14
N ILE A 2 5.29 -1.37 6.87
CA ILE A 2 4.54 -0.23 6.38
C ILE A 2 3.29 -0.72 5.67
N SER A 3 2.26 0.13 5.67
CA SER A 3 1.07 -0.09 4.87
C SER A 3 1.08 0.91 3.73
N VAL A 4 0.79 0.44 2.53
CA VAL A 4 0.75 1.29 1.34
C VAL A 4 -0.68 1.28 0.84
N TYR A 5 -1.28 2.46 0.80
CA TYR A 5 -2.64 2.64 0.32
C TYR A 5 -2.60 3.38 -1.00
N TYR A 6 -3.44 2.97 -1.93
CA TYR A 6 -3.44 3.56 -3.26
C TYR A 6 -4.85 3.92 -3.72
N ASN A 7 -4.96 5.09 -4.29
CA ASN A 7 -6.16 5.56 -4.95
C ASN A 7 -5.74 6.15 -6.30
N GLN A 8 -6.44 5.74 -7.35
CA GLN A 8 -6.04 6.15 -8.70
C GLN A 8 -6.02 7.66 -8.88
N LYS A 9 -6.92 8.35 -8.21
CA LYS A 9 -7.03 9.80 -8.35
C LYS A 9 -6.06 10.54 -7.43
N TYR A 10 -5.89 10.06 -6.21
CA TYR A 10 -5.14 10.82 -5.21
C TYR A 10 -3.70 10.34 -5.01
N GLY A 11 -3.38 9.11 -5.44
CA GLY A 11 -2.02 8.62 -5.33
C GLY A 11 -1.84 7.67 -4.15
N PHE A 12 -0.69 7.77 -3.50
CA PHE A 12 -0.29 6.81 -2.47
C PHE A 12 -0.19 7.45 -1.11
N LEU A 13 -0.54 6.66 -0.10
CA LEU A 13 -0.23 6.99 1.30
C LEU A 13 0.64 5.87 1.83
N ILE A 14 1.80 6.22 2.34
CA ILE A 14 2.72 5.25 2.93
C ILE A 14 2.70 5.48 4.42
N VAL A 15 2.24 4.49 5.17
CA VAL A 15 1.96 4.63 6.59
C VAL A 15 2.85 3.66 7.36
N PRO A 16 3.82 4.18 8.12
CA PRO A 16 4.64 3.31 8.96
C PRO A 16 3.81 2.72 10.09
N ASN A 17 4.17 1.51 10.49
CA ASN A 17 3.52 0.82 11.59
C ASN A 17 4.57 0.35 12.58
N ALA A 18 4.23 0.40 13.85
CA ALA A 18 5.08 -0.07 14.91
C ALA A 18 4.29 -0.96 15.85
N ILE A 19 4.97 -1.74 16.65
CA ILE A 19 4.31 -2.65 17.59
C ILE A 19 3.96 -1.88 18.85
N GLU A 20 2.69 -1.94 19.22
CA GLU A 20 2.23 -1.33 20.46
C GLU A 20 2.68 -2.21 21.62
N ARG A 21 3.23 -1.57 22.65
CA ARG A 21 4.01 -2.29 23.66
C ARG A 21 3.20 -3.23 24.54
N PHE A 22 1.94 -2.94 24.77
CA PHE A 22 1.15 -3.77 25.67
C PHE A 22 0.41 -4.87 24.95
N MET A 23 -0.19 -4.54 23.81
CA MET A 23 -1.00 -5.50 23.05
C MET A 23 -0.18 -6.32 22.09
N GLY A 24 0.98 -5.84 21.71
CA GLY A 24 1.84 -6.57 20.77
C GLY A 24 1.37 -6.55 19.35
N CYS A 25 0.41 -5.71 19.01
CA CYS A 25 -0.09 -5.61 17.64
C CYS A 25 0.48 -4.37 16.96
N TYR A 26 0.44 -4.37 15.63
CA TYR A 26 0.90 -3.21 14.87
C TYR A 26 -0.13 -2.10 14.91
N ILE A 27 0.33 -0.89 15.10
CA ILE A 27 -0.51 0.30 14.97
C ILE A 27 0.21 1.27 14.05
N SER A 28 -0.57 2.10 13.35
CA SER A 28 -0.02 3.12 12.46
C SER A 28 0.58 4.26 13.29
N ILE A 29 1.75 4.74 12.87
CA ILE A 29 2.43 5.84 13.54
C ILE A 29 2.76 6.92 12.53
N GLU A 30 3.06 8.12 13.03
CA GLU A 30 3.47 9.23 12.18
C GLU A 30 4.94 9.11 11.82
N PRO A 31 5.35 9.71 10.71
CA PRO A 31 4.53 10.48 9.77
C PRO A 31 3.96 9.62 8.66
N THR A 32 2.87 10.07 8.07
CA THR A 32 2.34 9.50 6.84
C THR A 32 3.03 10.22 5.68
N ILE A 33 3.49 9.44 4.69
CA ILE A 33 4.12 10.01 3.52
C ILE A 33 3.13 9.94 2.37
N GLU A 34 2.85 11.08 1.78
CA GLU A 34 1.88 11.18 0.70
C GLU A 34 2.59 11.39 -0.62
N ILE A 35 2.25 10.59 -1.64
CA ILE A 35 2.76 10.73 -3.00
C ILE A 35 1.56 10.96 -3.89
N MET A 36 1.49 12.14 -4.50
CA MET A 36 0.37 12.49 -5.34
C MET A 36 0.37 11.66 -6.61
N ALA A 37 -0.81 11.53 -7.23
CA ALA A 37 -0.96 10.66 -8.39
C ALA A 37 -0.05 11.06 -9.55
N GLU A 38 0.24 12.35 -9.68
CA GLU A 38 1.04 12.84 -10.80
C GLU A 38 2.54 12.86 -10.51
N GLU A 39 2.97 12.44 -9.34
CA GLU A 39 4.39 12.42 -9.01
C GLU A 39 5.11 11.33 -9.80
N THR A 40 6.44 11.43 -9.88
CA THR A 40 7.21 10.48 -10.64
C THR A 40 7.36 9.16 -9.87
N ILE A 41 7.61 8.09 -10.63
CA ILE A 41 7.64 6.76 -10.07
C ILE A 41 8.78 6.56 -9.09
N ASP A 42 9.93 7.19 -9.32
CA ASP A 42 11.05 7.06 -8.39
C ASP A 42 10.71 7.62 -7.02
N LYS A 43 9.80 8.56 -6.93
CA LYS A 43 9.40 9.09 -5.64
C LYS A 43 8.61 8.08 -4.82
N ILE A 44 7.93 7.17 -5.49
CA ILE A 44 7.23 6.10 -4.79
C ILE A 44 8.25 5.19 -4.11
N GLY A 45 9.27 4.78 -4.84
CA GLY A 45 10.30 3.91 -4.28
C GLY A 45 11.04 4.58 -3.14
N CYS A 46 11.37 5.84 -3.31
CA CYS A 46 12.06 6.61 -2.28
C CYS A 46 11.21 6.69 -1.01
N ALA A 47 9.91 6.95 -1.17
CA ALA A 47 9.00 7.07 -0.04
C ALA A 47 8.84 5.72 0.68
N ILE A 48 8.83 4.62 -0.06
CA ILE A 48 8.73 3.30 0.55
C ILE A 48 9.96 3.03 1.40
N ARG A 49 11.16 3.31 0.89
CA ARG A 49 12.38 3.11 1.67
C ARG A 49 12.38 3.98 2.92
N LYS A 50 11.92 5.21 2.78
CA LYS A 50 11.84 6.12 3.92
C LYS A 50 10.84 5.61 4.96
N GLY A 51 9.69 5.14 4.53
CA GLY A 51 8.70 4.61 5.43
C GLY A 51 9.20 3.39 6.20
N ILE A 52 9.90 2.50 5.50
CA ILE A 52 10.48 1.32 6.14
C ILE A 52 11.47 1.75 7.21
N LYS A 53 12.31 2.73 6.91
CA LYS A 53 13.30 3.20 7.86
C LYS A 53 12.64 3.79 9.11
N ILE A 54 11.58 4.55 8.91
CA ILE A 54 10.84 5.11 10.04
C ILE A 54 10.27 4.00 10.91
N ALA A 55 9.66 3.00 10.28
CA ALA A 55 9.06 1.90 11.02
C ALA A 55 10.10 1.13 11.81
N GLU A 56 11.27 0.91 11.22
CA GLU A 56 12.32 0.15 11.88
C GLU A 56 12.97 0.91 13.01
N SER A 57 12.89 2.23 12.96
CA SER A 57 13.43 3.07 14.03
C SER A 57 12.50 3.18 15.22
N SER A 58 11.31 2.58 15.14
CA SER A 58 10.30 2.70 16.18
C SER A 58 9.88 1.32 16.63
N PRO A 59 10.72 0.59 17.35
CA PRO A 59 10.46 -0.82 17.64
C PRO A 59 9.20 -1.07 18.46
N LYS A 60 8.97 -0.25 19.49
CA LYS A 60 7.77 -0.39 20.31
C LYS A 60 7.28 0.98 20.71
N VAL A 61 5.99 1.17 20.62
CA VAL A 61 5.39 2.47 20.86
C VAL A 61 4.22 2.35 21.80
N ASP A 62 3.77 3.50 22.26
CA ASP A 62 2.62 3.61 23.14
C ASP A 62 1.38 3.81 22.31
N GLU A 63 0.24 3.38 22.83
CA GLU A 63 -1.04 3.56 22.17
C GLU A 63 -1.32 5.03 21.86
N SER A 64 -0.80 5.93 22.67
CA SER A 64 -1.00 7.37 22.43
C SER A 64 -0.35 7.83 21.12
N GLN A 65 0.52 7.03 20.54
CA GLN A 65 1.19 7.37 19.28
C GLN A 65 0.45 6.90 18.05
N LEU A 66 -0.75 6.37 18.23
CA LEU A 66 -1.57 5.92 17.12
C LEU A 66 -1.88 7.07 16.17
N ASN A 67 -1.63 6.83 14.89
CA ASN A 67 -1.86 7.81 13.84
C ASN A 67 -3.14 7.45 13.08
N ASN A 68 -4.15 8.26 13.23
CA ASN A 68 -5.39 8.09 12.48
C ASN A 68 -5.23 8.78 11.12
N PHE A 69 -4.40 8.19 10.29
CA PHE A 69 -3.91 8.82 9.06
C PHE A 69 -5.01 9.18 8.06
N TRP A 70 -6.12 8.45 8.07
CA TRP A 70 -7.20 8.74 7.12
C TRP A 70 -7.82 10.10 7.36
N LYS A 71 -7.64 10.68 8.53
CA LYS A 71 -8.15 12.00 8.83
C LYS A 71 -7.47 13.09 8.03
N GLN A 72 -6.31 12.79 7.45
CA GLN A 72 -5.61 13.73 6.59
C GLN A 72 -6.17 13.73 5.18
N THR A 73 -7.03 12.79 4.86
CA THR A 73 -7.68 12.72 3.58
C THR A 73 -9.05 13.38 3.66
N LYS A 74 -9.76 13.39 2.53
CA LYS A 74 -11.10 13.97 2.55
C LYS A 74 -12.11 13.05 3.22
N TYR A 75 -11.73 11.82 3.52
CA TYR A 75 -12.66 10.85 4.10
C TYR A 75 -12.68 10.98 5.61
N LYS A 76 -13.88 10.92 6.18
CA LYS A 76 -14.08 11.25 7.58
C LYS A 76 -14.03 10.04 8.50
N SER A 77 -14.04 8.83 7.94
CA SER A 77 -14.00 7.62 8.74
C SER A 77 -13.16 6.58 8.02
N PHE A 78 -12.66 5.62 8.78
CA PHE A 78 -11.89 4.54 8.19
C PHE A 78 -12.72 3.69 7.22
N PRO A 79 -13.98 3.35 7.53
CA PRO A 79 -14.78 2.59 6.57
C PRO A 79 -14.94 3.31 5.23
N THR A 80 -15.16 4.61 5.24
CA THR A 80 -15.28 5.36 4.00
C THR A 80 -13.95 5.44 3.28
N PHE A 81 -12.87 5.62 4.02
CA PHE A 81 -11.54 5.62 3.44
C PHE A 81 -11.25 4.28 2.76
N SER A 82 -11.57 3.17 3.43
CA SER A 82 -11.26 1.85 2.90
C SER A 82 -12.01 1.53 1.62
N LYS A 83 -13.16 2.15 1.40
CA LYS A 83 -13.89 1.95 0.16
C LYS A 83 -13.15 2.52 -1.03
N ASN A 84 -12.26 3.45 -0.79
CA ASN A 84 -11.65 4.24 -1.86
C ASN A 84 -10.16 3.99 -2.04
N TYR A 85 -9.56 3.16 -1.20
CA TYR A 85 -8.14 2.88 -1.28
C TYR A 85 -7.87 1.38 -1.26
N GLN A 86 -6.99 0.94 -2.13
CA GLN A 86 -6.45 -0.42 -2.08
C GLN A 86 -5.29 -0.43 -1.09
N ARG A 87 -4.95 -1.61 -0.58
CA ARG A 87 -3.91 -1.72 0.44
C ARG A 87 -3.01 -2.92 0.22
N ILE A 88 -1.72 -2.72 0.41
CA ILE A 88 -0.76 -3.80 0.62
C ILE A 88 0.09 -3.44 1.83
N ASP A 89 0.64 -4.44 2.47
CA ASP A 89 1.60 -4.22 3.54
C ASP A 89 2.96 -4.74 3.09
N LEU A 90 4.01 -4.07 3.52
CA LEU A 90 5.38 -4.45 3.20
C LEU A 90 6.16 -4.56 4.50
N LYS A 91 6.80 -5.72 4.68
CA LYS A 91 7.60 -5.96 5.87
C LYS A 91 9.00 -6.36 5.46
N GLN A 92 9.99 -5.68 6.00
CA GLN A 92 11.38 -5.98 5.67
C GLN A 92 11.85 -7.20 6.45
N ASN A 93 12.44 -8.14 5.73
CA ASN A 93 13.08 -9.30 6.31
C ASN A 93 14.47 -9.38 5.67
N GLY A 94 15.47 -8.79 6.34
CA GLY A 94 16.81 -8.73 5.77
C GLY A 94 16.81 -7.89 4.50
N ASP A 95 17.25 -8.50 3.39
CA ASP A 95 17.32 -7.79 2.11
C ASP A 95 16.03 -7.87 1.33
N GLU A 96 15.03 -8.56 1.85
CA GLU A 96 13.80 -8.78 1.13
C GLU A 96 12.64 -8.04 1.75
N LEU A 97 11.66 -7.71 0.93
CA LEU A 97 10.37 -7.24 1.38
C LEU A 97 9.37 -8.37 1.23
N GLU A 98 8.69 -8.66 2.32
CA GLU A 98 7.55 -9.56 2.32
C GLU A 98 6.34 -8.72 1.99
N ILE A 99 5.56 -9.13 1.01
CA ILE A 99 4.41 -8.37 0.53
C ILE A 99 3.15 -9.11 0.91
N ARG A 100 2.26 -8.41 1.59
CA ARG A 100 0.97 -8.96 2.01
C ARG A 100 -0.13 -8.20 1.32
N ARG A 101 -1.03 -8.92 0.67
CA ARG A 101 -2.12 -8.32 -0.07
C ARG A 101 -3.38 -8.32 0.76
N TRP A 102 -4.14 -7.26 0.66
CA TRP A 102 -5.39 -7.09 1.39
C TRP A 102 -6.50 -6.75 0.42
N GLU A 103 -7.71 -7.06 0.78
CA GLU A 103 -8.86 -6.62 0.02
C GLU A 103 -9.90 -6.07 0.98
N ARG A 104 -10.69 -5.14 0.48
CA ARG A 104 -11.67 -4.49 1.32
C ARG A 104 -12.77 -5.48 1.67
N ASN A 105 -13.17 -5.50 2.94
CA ASN A 105 -14.27 -6.35 3.36
C ASN A 105 -15.53 -5.51 3.55
N ASN A 106 -16.65 -6.17 3.82
CA ASN A 106 -17.90 -5.45 3.95
C ASN A 106 -18.15 -4.93 5.36
N ARG A 107 -17.16 -5.04 6.24
CA ARG A 107 -17.26 -4.49 7.59
C ARG A 107 -16.58 -3.13 7.70
N GLY A 108 -16.11 -2.58 6.60
CA GLY A 108 -15.49 -1.28 6.61
C GLY A 108 -14.00 -1.30 6.87
N GLY A 109 -13.34 -2.40 6.54
CA GLY A 109 -11.89 -2.52 6.69
C GLY A 109 -11.32 -3.42 5.64
N TYR A 110 -10.23 -4.11 5.98
CA TYR A 110 -9.53 -4.98 5.04
C TYR A 110 -9.35 -6.37 5.63
N SER A 111 -9.37 -7.37 4.75
CA SER A 111 -9.08 -8.76 5.11
C SER A 111 -7.95 -9.27 4.23
N ARG A 112 -7.18 -10.24 4.75
CA ARG A 112 -6.11 -10.83 3.96
C ARG A 112 -6.69 -11.43 2.70
N LYS A 113 -6.10 -11.08 1.57
CA LYS A 113 -6.59 -11.57 0.30
C LYS A 113 -6.17 -13.01 0.07
N THR A 114 -5.00 -13.36 0.55
CA THR A 114 -4.46 -14.71 0.39
C THR A 114 -3.47 -14.97 1.51
N GLU A 115 -3.30 -16.24 1.84
CA GLU A 115 -2.29 -16.63 2.82
C GLU A 115 -0.89 -16.61 2.20
N GLU A 116 -0.82 -16.59 0.88
CA GLU A 116 0.46 -16.56 0.21
C GLU A 116 1.13 -15.21 0.41
N LYS A 117 2.45 -15.23 0.42
CA LYS A 117 3.26 -14.04 0.57
C LYS A 117 4.23 -13.97 -0.59
N ASP A 118 4.40 -12.78 -1.13
CA ASP A 118 5.40 -12.54 -2.16
C ASP A 118 6.62 -11.91 -1.51
N TYR A 119 7.78 -12.17 -2.10
CA TYR A 119 9.04 -11.64 -1.59
C TYR A 119 9.83 -11.05 -2.74
N ILE A 120 10.42 -9.87 -2.52
CA ILE A 120 11.32 -9.27 -3.51
C ILE A 120 12.59 -8.80 -2.81
N ASN A 121 13.69 -8.89 -3.52
CA ASN A 121 14.95 -8.37 -3.01
C ASN A 121 15.03 -6.90 -3.39
N PHE A 122 14.60 -6.03 -2.48
CA PHE A 122 14.48 -4.61 -2.78
C PHE A 122 15.78 -3.84 -2.60
N ILE A 123 16.76 -4.44 -1.94
CA ILE A 123 18.03 -3.76 -1.72
C ILE A 123 18.72 -3.49 -3.05
N GLU A 124 18.60 -4.42 -4.00
CA GLU A 124 19.24 -4.28 -5.30
C GLU A 124 18.48 -3.38 -6.25
N MET A 125 17.27 -3.02 -5.91
CA MET A 125 16.43 -2.22 -6.80
C MET A 125 16.72 -0.74 -6.67
N SER A 126 16.62 -0.02 -7.79
CA SER A 126 16.62 1.43 -7.74
C SER A 126 15.29 1.92 -7.22
N ASP A 127 15.21 3.20 -6.88
CA ASP A 127 13.94 3.78 -6.44
C ASP A 127 12.89 3.66 -7.55
N TYR A 128 13.31 3.85 -8.79
CA TYR A 128 12.38 3.73 -9.91
C TYR A 128 11.85 2.30 -10.04
N GLU A 129 12.74 1.32 -9.95
CA GLU A 129 12.34 -0.08 -10.08
C GLU A 129 11.39 -0.47 -8.96
N LEU A 130 11.70 -0.07 -7.74
CA LEU A 130 10.85 -0.38 -6.60
C LEU A 130 9.49 0.30 -6.75
N GLY A 131 9.50 1.57 -7.11
CA GLY A 131 8.26 2.30 -7.29
C GLY A 131 7.38 1.70 -8.36
N LEU A 132 7.99 1.31 -9.48
CA LEU A 132 7.25 0.70 -10.58
C LEU A 132 6.66 -0.63 -10.16
N PHE A 133 7.43 -1.44 -9.46
CA PHE A 133 6.96 -2.73 -8.99
C PHE A 133 5.73 -2.56 -8.10
N ILE A 134 5.80 -1.63 -7.16
CA ILE A 134 4.70 -1.42 -6.23
C ILE A 134 3.48 -0.87 -6.95
N LYS A 135 3.68 0.08 -7.85
CA LYS A 135 2.56 0.66 -8.58
C LYS A 135 1.81 -0.41 -9.39
N LYS A 136 2.55 -1.31 -10.02
CA LYS A 136 1.94 -2.35 -10.82
C LYS A 136 1.14 -3.34 -10.00
N MET A 137 1.37 -3.42 -8.71
CA MET A 137 0.60 -4.31 -7.87
C MET A 137 -0.84 -3.85 -7.72
N PHE A 138 -1.09 -2.57 -7.92
CA PHE A 138 -2.43 -2.01 -7.78
C PHE A 138 -3.19 -1.93 -9.10
N GLU A 139 -2.48 -1.81 -10.22
CA GLU A 139 -3.10 -1.50 -11.50
C GLU A 139 -3.43 -2.69 -12.43
N PRO A 140 -2.61 -3.72 -12.48
CA PRO A 140 -2.65 -4.67 -13.61
C PRO A 140 -3.96 -5.41 -13.79
N ARG A 141 -4.66 -5.67 -12.71
CA ARG A 141 -5.85 -6.50 -12.84
C ARG A 141 -6.94 -5.83 -13.62
N GLU A 142 -7.15 -4.57 -13.30
CA GLU A 142 -8.20 -3.82 -13.97
C GLU A 142 -7.90 -3.70 -15.44
N ILE A 143 -6.65 -3.47 -15.75
CA ILE A 143 -6.25 -3.32 -17.12
C ILE A 143 -6.49 -4.58 -17.91
N ARG A 144 -6.13 -5.71 -17.32
CA ARG A 144 -6.31 -6.97 -18.02
C ARG A 144 -7.75 -7.29 -18.30
N ILE A 145 -8.61 -7.01 -17.34
CA ILE A 145 -10.02 -7.26 -17.52
C ILE A 145 -10.57 -6.42 -18.64
N ASP A 146 -10.22 -5.16 -18.65
CA ASP A 146 -10.71 -4.27 -19.67
C ASP A 146 -10.26 -4.70 -21.05
N GLU A 147 -9.03 -5.10 -21.15
CA GLU A 147 -8.52 -5.52 -22.44
C GLU A 147 -9.23 -6.73 -22.95
N THR A 148 -9.49 -7.65 -22.06
CA THR A 148 -10.18 -8.85 -22.48
C THR A 148 -11.55 -8.52 -23.03
N GLU A 149 -12.24 -7.66 -22.36
CA GLU A 149 -13.54 -7.27 -22.82
C GLU A 149 -13.49 -6.59 -24.17
N ARG A 150 -12.49 -5.74 -24.31
CA ARG A 150 -12.38 -5.05 -25.58
C ARG A 150 -12.13 -5.98 -26.73
N PHE A 151 -11.31 -6.97 -26.51
CA PHE A 151 -11.06 -7.90 -27.57
C PHE A 151 -12.32 -8.57 -28.03
N GLU A 152 -13.07 -9.06 -27.11
CA GLU A 152 -14.27 -9.73 -27.46
C GLU A 152 -15.20 -8.82 -28.17
N THR A 153 -15.24 -7.59 -27.74
CA THR A 153 -16.10 -6.63 -28.39
C THR A 153 -15.63 -6.34 -29.79
N LEU A 154 -14.34 -6.17 -29.93
CA LEU A 154 -13.82 -5.75 -31.19
C LEU A 154 -13.97 -6.79 -32.24
N GLU A 155 -13.71 -7.95 -31.91
CA GLU A 155 -13.90 -8.95 -32.87
C GLU A 155 -15.33 -9.01 -33.21
N GLY A 156 -16.01 -8.68 -32.36
CA GLY A 156 -17.35 -8.44 -32.70
C GLY A 156 -17.44 -7.09 -33.20
N LYS A 157 -16.37 -6.44 -32.95
CA LYS A 157 -16.15 -5.60 -32.95
C LYS A 157 -15.77 -5.21 -33.04
N ILE A 158 -15.27 -5.46 -32.73
CA ILE A 158 -14.76 -5.47 -32.38
C ILE A 158 -14.95 -5.56 -32.39
N ILE A 159 -15.30 -5.41 -32.39
CA ILE A 159 -15.45 -5.48 -31.95
C ILE A 159 -15.53 -5.53 -31.75
#